data_f90ead555b500f6c6d6b9ebb4bd5b95a
#
_entry.id   f90ead555b500f6c6d6b9ebb4bd5b95a
#
_cell.length_a   1.000
_cell.length_b   1.000
_cell.length_c   1.000
_cell.angle_alpha   90.00
_cell.angle_beta   90.00
_cell.angle_gamma   90.00
#
_symmetry.space_group_name_H-M   'P 1'
#
loop_
_entity.id
_entity.type
_entity.pdbx_description
1 polymer ?
#
loop_
_entity_poly.entity_id
_entity_poly.type
_entity_poly.pdbx_seq_one_letter_code
_entity_poly.pdbx_strand_id
1 'polypeptide(L)'
;MIYILLPAYNEERNLIKIFKKIEKLPHARTNISVVLVDDFSTDNTSQLLKKKYKFKLSYIRHKKNKGLSITMETGFRKIIKSAKKKDVIVTLDSDNTHPISVID
;
A
#
# COMPACT_ATOMS: atom_id res chain seq x y z
N MET A 1 9.56 -7.51 -9.44
CA MET A 1 8.32 -6.95 -8.82
C MET A 1 8.69 -6.04 -7.67
N ILE A 2 8.10 -4.89 -7.63
CA ILE A 2 8.23 -3.96 -6.52
C ILE A 2 6.94 -4.01 -5.72
N TYR A 3 7.06 -4.38 -4.44
CA TYR A 3 5.93 -4.37 -3.52
C TYR A 3 5.97 -3.08 -2.71
N ILE A 4 4.88 -2.34 -2.71
CA ILE A 4 4.76 -1.13 -1.91
C ILE A 4 3.79 -1.43 -0.77
N LEU A 5 4.30 -1.40 0.46
CA LEU A 5 3.51 -1.66 1.65
C LEU A 5 3.06 -0.34 2.27
N LEU A 6 1.75 -0.17 2.38
CA LEU A 6 1.13 1.03 2.93
C LEU A 6 0.29 0.65 4.15
N PRO A 7 0.81 0.87 5.37
CA PRO A 7 -0.03 0.79 6.57
C PRO A 7 -0.88 2.06 6.65
N ALA A 8 -2.16 1.92 6.96
CA ALA A 8 -3.07 3.06 6.97
C ALA A 8 -4.04 3.01 8.15
N TYR A 9 -4.28 4.19 8.72
CA TYR A 9 -5.33 4.41 9.70
C TYR A 9 -5.87 5.81 9.49
N ASN A 10 -7.11 5.90 8.96
CA ASN A 10 -7.77 7.18 8.67
C ASN A 10 -6.95 8.12 7.79
N GLU A 11 -6.38 7.58 6.71
CA GLU A 11 -5.51 8.33 5.79
C GLU A 11 -6.08 8.40 4.37
N GLU A 12 -7.40 8.39 4.24
CA GLU A 12 -8.07 8.35 2.93
C GLU A 12 -7.55 9.42 1.96
N ARG A 13 -7.47 10.67 2.40
CA ARG A 13 -7.05 11.78 1.53
C ARG A 13 -5.62 11.60 1.04
N ASN A 14 -4.72 11.20 1.94
CA ASN A 14 -3.32 11.00 1.59
C ASN A 14 -3.14 9.79 0.69
N LEU A 15 -3.91 8.72 0.92
CA LEU A 15 -3.86 7.53 0.07
C LEU A 15 -4.27 7.85 -1.36
N ILE A 16 -5.28 8.67 -1.55
CA ILE A 16 -5.69 9.10 -2.90
C ILE A 16 -4.51 9.76 -3.62
N LYS A 17 -3.80 10.64 -2.95
CA LYS A 17 -2.63 11.32 -3.52
C LYS A 17 -1.49 10.34 -3.81
N ILE A 18 -1.23 9.42 -2.88
CA ILE A 18 -0.18 8.41 -3.03
C ILE A 18 -0.49 7.51 -4.22
N PHE A 19 -1.73 7.03 -4.34
CA PHE A 19 -2.12 6.16 -5.44
C PHE A 19 -1.95 6.85 -6.80
N LYS A 20 -2.30 8.13 -6.89
CA LYS A 20 -2.09 8.90 -8.13
C LYS A 20 -0.61 8.99 -8.49
N LYS A 21 0.27 9.17 -7.50
CA LYS A 21 1.71 9.22 -7.74
C LYS A 21 2.24 7.87 -8.19
N ILE A 22 1.79 6.78 -7.57
CA ILE A 22 2.22 5.43 -7.95
C ILE A 22 1.78 5.11 -9.37
N GLU A 23 0.59 5.51 -9.79
CA GLU A 23 0.11 5.27 -11.14
C GLU A 23 0.96 5.93 -12.22
N LYS A 24 1.69 6.99 -11.86
CA LYS A 24 2.58 7.70 -12.78
C LYS A 24 3.96 7.10 -12.88
N LEU A 25 4.29 6.12 -12.02
CA LEU A 25 5.60 5.48 -12.06
C LEU A 25 5.74 4.61 -13.30
N PRO A 26 6.96 4.51 -13.87
CA PRO A 26 7.21 3.59 -14.96
C PRO A 26 6.88 2.16 -14.56
N HIS A 27 6.31 1.39 -15.49
CA HIS A 27 5.99 -0.02 -15.28
C HIS A 27 5.01 -0.30 -14.14
N ALA A 28 4.17 0.69 -13.76
CA ALA A 28 3.20 0.51 -12.69
C ALA A 28 2.28 -0.68 -12.94
N ARG A 29 1.85 -0.87 -14.19
CA ARG A 29 0.94 -1.95 -14.56
C ARG A 29 1.58 -3.34 -14.47
N THR A 30 2.85 -3.45 -14.79
CA THR A 30 3.51 -4.74 -14.95
C THR A 30 4.44 -5.12 -13.82
N ASN A 31 4.90 -4.15 -13.02
CA ASN A 31 5.97 -4.38 -12.06
C ASN A 31 5.70 -3.84 -10.65
N ILE A 32 4.53 -3.28 -10.39
CA ILE A 32 4.20 -2.71 -9.08
C ILE A 32 2.97 -3.39 -8.49
N SER A 33 3.10 -3.85 -7.25
CA SER A 33 2.01 -4.41 -6.47
C SER A 33 1.93 -3.65 -5.15
N VAL A 34 0.79 -3.02 -4.88
CA VAL A 34 0.55 -2.27 -3.66
C VAL A 34 -0.19 -3.15 -2.67
N VAL A 35 0.29 -3.22 -1.44
CA VAL A 35 -0.38 -3.89 -0.34
C VAL A 35 -0.80 -2.83 0.66
N LEU A 36 -2.09 -2.58 0.73
CA LEU A 36 -2.68 -1.63 1.67
C LEU A 36 -3.22 -2.40 2.86
N VAL A 37 -2.66 -2.13 4.04
CA VAL A 37 -3.14 -2.73 5.28
C VAL A 37 -3.84 -1.65 6.09
N ASP A 38 -5.15 -1.79 6.23
CA ASP A 38 -6.01 -0.85 6.91
C ASP A 38 -6.20 -1.28 8.36
N ASP A 39 -5.71 -0.48 9.30
CA ASP A 39 -5.76 -0.78 10.71
C ASP A 39 -7.09 -0.32 11.34
N PHE A 40 -8.20 -0.74 10.75
CA PHE A 40 -9.56 -0.46 11.22
C PHE A 40 -9.93 1.01 11.10
N SER A 41 -9.71 1.61 9.91
CA SER A 41 -10.09 3.00 9.64
C SER A 41 -11.60 3.21 9.78
N THR A 42 -11.97 4.39 10.27
CA THR A 42 -13.37 4.80 10.41
C THR A 42 -13.80 5.77 9.32
N ASP A 43 -12.87 6.20 8.46
CA ASP A 43 -13.17 7.04 7.29
C ASP A 43 -13.56 6.17 6.08
N ASN A 44 -13.54 6.76 4.90
CA ASN A 44 -13.91 6.06 3.66
C ASN A 44 -12.73 5.39 2.95
N THR A 45 -11.70 4.98 3.70
CA THR A 45 -10.51 4.34 3.11
C THR A 45 -10.89 3.15 2.23
N SER A 46 -11.87 2.34 2.63
CA SER A 46 -12.30 1.18 1.87
C SER A 46 -12.91 1.54 0.51
N GLN A 47 -13.38 2.77 0.32
CA GLN A 47 -13.93 3.22 -0.97
C GLN A 47 -12.87 3.25 -2.06
N LEU A 48 -11.59 3.35 -1.70
CA LEU A 48 -10.49 3.33 -2.65
C LEU A 48 -10.44 2.03 -3.46
N LEU A 49 -10.97 0.95 -2.92
CA LEU A 49 -11.00 -0.35 -3.61
C LEU A 49 -11.95 -0.37 -4.80
N LYS A 50 -12.90 0.56 -4.86
CA LYS A 50 -13.90 0.59 -5.94
C LYS A 50 -13.34 1.14 -7.24
N LYS A 51 -12.18 1.80 -7.20
CA LYS A 51 -11.53 2.33 -8.39
C LYS A 51 -10.56 1.31 -8.97
N LYS A 52 -10.35 1.37 -10.27
CA LYS A 52 -9.33 0.57 -10.95
C LYS A 52 -8.04 1.37 -11.04
N TYR A 53 -6.94 0.74 -10.69
CA TYR A 53 -5.62 1.36 -10.74
C TYR A 53 -4.74 0.63 -11.76
N LYS A 54 -3.68 1.31 -12.22
CA LYS A 54 -2.72 0.69 -13.12
C LYS A 54 -1.89 -0.39 -12.44
N PHE A 55 -1.61 -0.20 -11.15
CA PHE A 55 -0.88 -1.19 -10.35
C PHE A 55 -1.83 -2.23 -9.77
N LYS A 56 -1.27 -3.37 -9.35
CA LYS A 56 -2.04 -4.38 -8.63
C LYS A 56 -2.24 -3.91 -7.19
N LEU A 57 -3.46 -4.01 -6.69
CA LEU A 57 -3.79 -3.61 -5.33
C LEU A 57 -4.32 -4.79 -4.53
N SER A 58 -3.68 -5.05 -3.39
CA SER A 58 -4.15 -6.00 -2.39
C SER A 58 -4.54 -5.25 -1.14
N TYR A 59 -5.67 -5.59 -0.54
CA TYR A 59 -6.20 -4.88 0.62
C TYR A 59 -6.48 -5.85 1.75
N ILE A 60 -5.98 -5.52 2.94
CA ILE A 60 -6.24 -6.27 4.16
C ILE A 60 -6.75 -5.27 5.19
N ARG A 61 -7.87 -5.59 5.85
CA ARG A 61 -8.41 -4.74 6.91
C ARG A 61 -8.41 -5.52 8.22
N HIS A 62 -7.85 -4.92 9.26
CA HIS A 62 -7.90 -5.48 10.60
C HIS A 62 -9.32 -5.32 11.16
N LYS A 63 -9.72 -6.25 12.02
CA LYS A 63 -11.03 -6.21 12.67
C LYS A 63 -11.08 -5.25 13.85
N LYS A 64 -9.92 -4.76 14.29
CA LYS A 64 -9.78 -3.76 15.34
C LYS A 64 -8.44 -3.06 15.16
N ASN A 65 -8.27 -1.88 15.76
CA ASN A 65 -7.00 -1.16 15.70
C ASN A 65 -5.94 -1.93 16.49
N LYS A 66 -4.84 -2.27 15.82
CA LYS A 66 -3.75 -3.07 16.41
C LYS A 66 -2.43 -2.32 16.50
N GLY A 67 -2.33 -1.13 15.90
CA GLY A 67 -1.13 -0.32 15.91
C GLY A 67 -0.22 -0.57 14.71
N LEU A 68 0.76 0.32 14.54
CA LEU A 68 1.62 0.35 13.36
C LEU A 68 2.47 -0.92 13.23
N SER A 69 3.09 -1.39 14.31
CA SER A 69 3.97 -2.58 14.25
C SER A 69 3.24 -3.81 13.73
N ILE A 70 2.04 -4.07 14.24
CA ILE A 70 1.26 -5.24 13.80
C ILE A 70 0.75 -5.04 12.39
N THR A 71 0.39 -3.81 12.04
CA THR A 71 -0.06 -3.49 10.68
C THR A 71 1.04 -3.74 9.66
N MET A 72 2.26 -3.34 9.97
CA MET A 72 3.43 -3.63 9.14
C MET A 72 3.67 -5.13 9.01
N GLU A 73 3.60 -5.84 10.14
CA GLU A 73 3.80 -7.30 10.15
C GLU A 73 2.77 -8.01 9.27
N THR A 74 1.51 -7.59 9.36
CA THR A 74 0.44 -8.13 8.51
C THR A 74 0.79 -7.99 7.03
N GLY A 75 1.28 -6.82 6.64
CA GLY A 75 1.66 -6.56 5.26
C GLY A 75 2.86 -7.39 4.80
N PHE A 76 3.89 -7.46 5.62
CA PHE A 76 5.07 -8.26 5.29
C PHE A 76 4.72 -9.74 5.13
N ARG A 77 3.88 -10.28 6.00
CA ARG A 77 3.45 -11.68 5.89
C ARG A 77 2.73 -11.94 4.58
N LYS A 78 1.89 -10.99 4.16
CA LYS A 78 1.17 -11.10 2.89
C LYS A 78 2.15 -11.10 1.72
N ILE A 79 3.11 -10.21 1.73
CA ILE A 79 4.09 -10.07 0.64
C ILE A 79 4.99 -11.28 0.54
N ILE A 80 5.49 -11.78 1.68
CA ILE A 80 6.44 -12.90 1.71
C ILE A 80 5.85 -14.15 1.07
N LYS A 81 4.54 -14.35 1.14
CA LYS A 81 3.90 -15.52 0.53
C LYS A 81 4.05 -15.54 -0.99
N SER A 82 4.22 -14.39 -1.62
CA SER A 82 4.28 -14.27 -3.08
C SER A 82 5.63 -13.78 -3.58
N ALA A 83 6.44 -13.15 -2.73
CA ALA A 83 7.67 -12.48 -3.16
C ALA A 83 8.77 -13.50 -3.50
N LYS A 84 9.55 -13.15 -4.52
CA LYS A 84 10.72 -13.92 -4.96
C LYS A 84 11.99 -13.18 -4.54
N LYS A 85 13.15 -13.85 -4.62
CA LYS A 85 14.43 -13.27 -4.19
C LYS A 85 14.77 -11.94 -4.86
N LYS A 86 14.34 -11.74 -6.09
CA LYS A 86 14.63 -10.52 -6.87
C LYS A 86 13.68 -9.38 -6.53
N ASP A 87 12.62 -9.65 -5.79
CA ASP A 87 11.60 -8.65 -5.52
C ASP A 87 12.07 -7.69 -4.43
N VAL A 88 11.59 -6.45 -4.52
CA VAL A 88 11.93 -5.39 -3.58
C VAL A 88 10.66 -4.98 -2.84
N ILE A 89 10.79 -4.78 -1.53
CA ILE A 89 9.69 -4.29 -0.70
C ILE A 89 10.03 -2.87 -0.26
N VAL A 90 9.13 -1.95 -0.57
CA VAL A 90 9.24 -0.55 -0.15
C VAL A 90 8.09 -0.24 0.80
N THR A 91 8.42 0.30 1.97
CA THR A 91 7.41 0.74 2.92
C THR A 91 7.28 2.26 2.86
N LEU A 92 6.05 2.73 2.81
CA LEU A 92 5.76 4.16 2.78
C LEU A 92 4.72 4.48 3.84
N ASP A 93 4.89 5.63 4.50
CA ASP A 93 3.84 6.13 5.38
C ASP A 93 2.69 6.67 4.55
N SER A 94 1.46 6.34 4.93
CA SER A 94 0.28 6.79 4.19
C SER A 94 -0.03 8.26 4.41
N ASP A 95 0.75 8.96 5.20
CA ASP A 95 0.63 10.41 5.39
C ASP A 95 1.28 11.24 4.27
N ASN A 96 1.83 10.56 3.26
CA ASN A 96 2.41 11.19 2.07
C ASN A 96 3.68 12.02 2.35
N THR A 97 4.45 11.63 3.38
CA THR A 97 5.71 12.33 3.71
C THR A 97 6.91 11.81 2.93
N HIS A 98 6.82 10.62 2.34
CA HIS A 98 7.91 10.02 1.60
C HIS A 98 7.87 10.41 0.12
N PRO A 99 9.01 10.74 -0.50
CA PRO A 99 9.03 11.03 -1.93
C PRO A 99 8.89 9.75 -2.75
N ILE A 100 7.77 9.61 -3.44
CA ILE A 100 7.50 8.41 -4.25
C ILE A 100 8.52 8.24 -5.37
N SER A 101 9.09 9.34 -5.86
CA SER A 101 10.05 9.29 -6.96
C SER A 101 11.31 8.46 -6.67
N VAL A 102 11.63 8.21 -5.40
CA VAL A 102 12.81 7.38 -5.08
C VAL A 102 12.57 5.89 -5.38
N ILE A 103 11.34 5.50 -5.67
CA ILE A 103 11.02 4.12 -6.01
C ILE A 103 11.45 3.81 -7.46
N ASP A 104 11.52 4.82 -8.29
CA ASP A 104 11.98 4.67 -9.66
C ASP A 104 13.45 4.24 -9.67
#